data_247a8a1993e19b6974218054c567adae
#
_entry.id   247a8a1993e19b6974218054c567adae
#
_cell.length_a   1.000
_cell.length_b   1.000
_cell.length_c   1.000
_cell.angle_alpha   90.00
_cell.angle_beta   90.00
_cell.angle_gamma   90.00
#
_symmetry.space_group_name_H-M   'P 1'
#
loop_
_entity.id
_entity.type
_entity.pdbx_description
1 polymer ?
#
loop_
_entity_poly.entity_id
_entity_poly.type
_entity_poly.pdbx_seq_one_letter_code
_entity_poly.pdbx_strand_id
1 'polypeptide(L)'
;MYNSDELLKEVNNFIEQLPYDRQPSSLYDPIKYVLSLGGKRIRPVLMMLAYNLYRENPESILMPAVALETYHNYTLLHDDLMDNADVRRGQPTVHRRWDSNKAILSGDSMLVLAYQRMAQVPADKLSEVLNLFTVTALEIGEGQEYDMSFETRNDVTEDEYIEMIRLKATHRLSKRCLP
;
A
#
# COMPACT_ATOMS: atom_id res chain seq x y z
N MET A 1 -9.94 23.36 8.48
CA MET A 1 -9.75 21.91 8.77
C MET A 1 -10.23 21.15 7.55
N TYR A 2 -9.38 20.33 6.95
CA TYR A 2 -9.74 19.57 5.75
C TYR A 2 -10.74 18.46 6.09
N ASN A 3 -11.70 18.22 5.20
CA ASN A 3 -12.59 17.06 5.31
C ASN A 3 -12.04 15.87 4.49
N SER A 4 -12.63 14.68 4.68
CA SER A 4 -12.19 13.46 4.02
C SER A 4 -12.25 13.52 2.49
N ASP A 5 -13.26 14.21 1.94
CA ASP A 5 -13.49 14.28 0.49
C ASP A 5 -12.47 15.21 -0.18
N GLU A 6 -12.09 16.30 0.48
CA GLU A 6 -11.03 17.20 0.04
C GLU A 6 -9.69 16.44 0.00
N LEU A 7 -9.34 15.73 1.08
CA LEU A 7 -8.10 14.95 1.14
C LEU A 7 -8.10 13.81 0.12
N LEU A 8 -9.23 13.14 -0.08
CA LEU A 8 -9.35 12.10 -1.10
C LEU A 8 -9.07 12.65 -2.50
N LYS A 9 -9.60 13.84 -2.81
CA LYS A 9 -9.37 14.52 -4.08
C LYS A 9 -7.89 14.87 -4.26
N GLU A 10 -7.25 15.42 -3.22
CA GLU A 10 -5.82 15.74 -3.23
C GLU A 10 -4.95 14.49 -3.49
N VAL A 11 -5.23 13.39 -2.79
CA VAL A 11 -4.52 12.11 -2.97
C VAL A 11 -4.66 11.61 -4.41
N ASN A 12 -5.87 11.61 -4.98
CA ASN A 12 -6.09 11.14 -6.34
C ASN A 12 -5.39 12.04 -7.38
N ASN A 13 -5.54 13.36 -7.26
CA ASN A 13 -4.86 14.32 -8.13
C ASN A 13 -3.33 14.13 -8.09
N PHE A 14 -2.78 13.89 -6.91
CA PHE A 14 -1.35 13.68 -6.76
C PHE A 14 -0.89 12.36 -7.40
N ILE A 15 -1.65 11.28 -7.23
CA ILE A 15 -1.35 9.99 -7.85
C ILE A 15 -1.35 10.10 -9.39
N GLU A 16 -2.30 10.84 -9.96
CA GLU A 16 -2.39 11.05 -11.42
C GLU A 16 -1.19 11.83 -11.98
N GLN A 17 -0.59 12.71 -11.19
CA GLN A 17 0.56 13.53 -11.58
C GLN A 17 1.91 12.82 -11.36
N LEU A 18 1.93 11.63 -10.78
CA LEU A 18 3.18 10.90 -10.54
C LEU A 18 3.86 10.52 -11.88
N PRO A 19 5.19 10.69 -11.98
CA PRO A 19 5.94 10.52 -13.21
C PRO A 19 6.17 9.04 -13.54
N TYR A 20 5.13 8.35 -14.00
CA TYR A 20 5.19 6.97 -14.45
C TYR A 20 5.41 6.82 -15.97
N ASP A 21 5.43 7.91 -16.72
CA ASP A 21 5.79 7.91 -18.14
C ASP A 21 7.32 7.79 -18.29
N ARG A 22 7.86 6.62 -17.92
CA ARG A 22 9.28 6.30 -17.83
C ARG A 22 9.62 5.04 -18.62
N GLN A 23 10.90 4.90 -18.98
CA GLN A 23 11.40 3.68 -19.61
C GLN A 23 12.03 2.75 -18.55
N PRO A 24 11.91 1.43 -18.73
CA PRO A 24 11.12 0.76 -19.76
C PRO A 24 9.60 0.83 -19.47
N SER A 25 8.79 1.22 -20.45
CA SER A 25 7.33 1.35 -20.28
C SER A 25 6.69 0.04 -19.79
N SER A 26 7.19 -1.10 -20.25
CA SER A 26 6.73 -2.42 -19.82
C SER A 26 6.84 -2.69 -18.30
N LEU A 27 7.62 -1.90 -17.57
CA LEU A 27 7.70 -1.93 -16.10
C LEU A 27 6.72 -0.93 -15.46
N TYR A 28 6.63 0.28 -16.02
CA TYR A 28 5.88 1.38 -15.42
C TYR A 28 4.40 1.41 -15.81
N ASP A 29 4.03 0.91 -17.00
CA ASP A 29 2.63 0.84 -17.44
C ASP A 29 1.75 0.01 -16.49
N PRO A 30 2.16 -1.18 -16.00
CA PRO A 30 1.39 -1.91 -14.99
C PRO A 30 1.26 -1.15 -13.66
N ILE A 31 2.31 -0.41 -13.22
CA ILE A 31 2.26 0.42 -12.00
C ILE A 31 1.23 1.54 -12.17
N LYS A 32 1.31 2.28 -13.27
CA LYS A 32 0.35 3.33 -13.61
C LYS A 32 -1.07 2.79 -13.66
N TYR A 33 -1.24 1.64 -14.31
CA TYR A 33 -2.53 0.97 -14.41
C TYR A 33 -3.12 0.64 -13.05
N VAL A 34 -2.39 -0.07 -12.17
CA VAL A 34 -2.89 -0.47 -10.84
C VAL A 34 -3.30 0.74 -10.02
N LEU A 35 -2.49 1.81 -10.03
CA LEU A 35 -2.78 3.02 -9.29
C LEU A 35 -3.98 3.79 -9.88
N SER A 36 -4.22 3.71 -11.19
CA SER A 36 -5.37 4.34 -11.86
C SER A 36 -6.69 3.61 -11.65
N LEU A 37 -6.68 2.35 -11.18
CA LEU A 37 -7.92 1.60 -10.88
C LEU A 37 -8.77 2.22 -9.77
N GLY A 38 -8.30 3.28 -9.16
CA GLY A 38 -9.01 4.00 -8.11
C GLY A 38 -9.03 3.23 -6.78
N GLY A 39 -10.03 3.52 -5.96
CA GLY A 39 -10.24 2.92 -4.65
C GLY A 39 -10.62 3.97 -3.61
N LYS A 40 -10.97 3.51 -2.41
CA LYS A 40 -11.39 4.39 -1.30
C LYS A 40 -10.26 5.23 -0.71
N ARG A 41 -9.00 4.93 -1.02
CA ARG A 41 -7.80 5.64 -0.50
C ARG A 41 -7.84 5.87 1.02
N ILE A 42 -8.40 4.94 1.77
CA ILE A 42 -8.62 5.10 3.22
C ILE A 42 -7.29 5.34 3.96
N ARG A 43 -6.22 4.62 3.60
CA ARG A 43 -4.92 4.71 4.28
C ARG A 43 -4.27 6.08 4.17
N PRO A 44 -4.06 6.65 2.97
CA PRO A 44 -3.52 8.00 2.83
C PRO A 44 -4.42 9.05 3.45
N VAL A 45 -5.75 8.96 3.29
CA VAL A 45 -6.69 9.93 3.87
C VAL A 45 -6.64 9.90 5.40
N LEU A 46 -6.64 8.72 6.03
CA LEU A 46 -6.50 8.60 7.49
C LEU A 46 -5.17 9.14 8.01
N MET A 47 -4.06 8.89 7.29
CA MET A 47 -2.77 9.46 7.65
C MET A 47 -2.79 10.99 7.63
N MET A 48 -3.35 11.57 6.57
CA MET A 48 -3.46 13.03 6.44
C MET A 48 -4.43 13.64 7.47
N LEU A 49 -5.56 12.99 7.77
CA LEU A 49 -6.48 13.41 8.83
C LEU A 49 -5.79 13.36 10.21
N ALA A 50 -5.09 12.28 10.52
CA ALA A 50 -4.36 12.16 11.79
C ALA A 50 -3.29 13.27 11.93
N TYR A 51 -2.57 13.56 10.86
CA TYR A 51 -1.61 14.67 10.84
C TYR A 51 -2.30 16.03 11.06
N ASN A 52 -3.47 16.24 10.42
CA ASN A 52 -4.23 17.50 10.51
C ASN A 52 -4.83 17.75 11.90
N LEU A 53 -4.86 16.76 12.80
CA LEU A 53 -5.19 16.97 14.21
C LEU A 53 -4.12 17.78 14.97
N TYR A 54 -2.88 17.73 14.50
CA TYR A 54 -1.73 18.34 15.18
C TYR A 54 -1.06 19.45 14.37
N ARG A 55 -1.29 19.49 13.05
CA ARG A 55 -0.65 20.42 12.11
C ARG A 55 -1.64 20.89 11.06
N GLU A 56 -1.53 22.17 10.66
CA GLU A 56 -2.49 22.79 9.73
C GLU A 56 -2.27 22.47 8.25
N ASN A 57 -1.09 21.94 7.88
CA ASN A 57 -0.72 21.67 6.49
C ASN A 57 -0.55 20.16 6.22
N PRO A 58 -1.65 19.40 5.98
CA PRO A 58 -1.57 17.98 5.67
C PRO A 58 -0.93 17.68 4.30
N GLU A 59 -0.84 18.65 3.40
CA GLU A 59 -0.18 18.54 2.10
C GLU A 59 1.32 18.25 2.24
N SER A 60 1.94 18.66 3.35
CA SER A 60 3.35 18.41 3.63
C SER A 60 3.71 16.93 3.77
N ILE A 61 2.70 16.07 4.05
CA ILE A 61 2.87 14.62 4.15
C ILE A 61 2.18 13.86 3.02
N LEU A 62 1.78 14.54 1.95
CA LEU A 62 1.08 13.91 0.82
C LEU A 62 1.94 12.83 0.15
N MET A 63 3.24 13.05 0.00
CA MET A 63 4.15 12.06 -0.56
C MET A 63 4.27 10.79 0.31
N PRO A 64 4.52 10.86 1.63
CA PRO A 64 4.45 9.70 2.52
C PRO A 64 3.08 9.03 2.54
N ALA A 65 1.98 9.80 2.49
CA ALA A 65 0.63 9.23 2.42
C ALA A 65 0.41 8.41 1.14
N VAL A 66 0.89 8.91 -0.01
CA VAL A 66 0.86 8.19 -1.28
C VAL A 66 1.84 7.01 -1.30
N ALA A 67 2.92 7.05 -0.50
CA ALA A 67 3.78 5.89 -0.29
C ALA A 67 3.02 4.72 0.32
N LEU A 68 2.18 4.96 1.34
CA LEU A 68 1.30 3.93 1.93
C LEU A 68 0.34 3.35 0.89
N GLU A 69 -0.25 4.17 0.06
CA GLU A 69 -1.16 3.71 -0.99
C GLU A 69 -0.42 2.92 -2.07
N THR A 70 0.81 3.33 -2.42
CA THR A 70 1.66 2.59 -3.36
C THR A 70 2.02 1.22 -2.81
N TYR A 71 2.42 1.14 -1.54
CA TYR A 71 2.69 -0.11 -0.86
C TYR A 71 1.45 -1.00 -0.81
N HIS A 72 0.29 -0.45 -0.46
CA HIS A 72 -0.96 -1.22 -0.45
C HIS A 72 -1.31 -1.78 -1.84
N ASN A 73 -1.15 -1.00 -2.91
CA ASN A 73 -1.42 -1.52 -4.25
C ASN A 73 -0.35 -2.53 -4.72
N TYR A 74 0.90 -2.46 -4.21
CA TYR A 74 1.91 -3.51 -4.34
C TYR A 74 1.40 -4.83 -3.75
N THR A 75 0.94 -4.81 -2.48
CA THR A 75 0.43 -6.04 -1.84
C THR A 75 -0.76 -6.62 -2.60
N LEU A 76 -1.69 -5.79 -3.08
CA LEU A 76 -2.83 -6.25 -3.89
C LEU A 76 -2.42 -6.86 -5.23
N LEU A 77 -1.39 -6.32 -5.88
CA LEU A 77 -0.90 -6.81 -7.16
C LEU A 77 -0.28 -8.20 -7.03
N HIS A 78 0.52 -8.43 -5.96
CA HIS A 78 1.11 -9.74 -5.68
C HIS A 78 0.06 -10.75 -5.17
N ASP A 79 -0.87 -10.31 -4.33
CA ASP A 79 -2.01 -11.08 -3.85
C ASP A 79 -2.85 -11.62 -5.04
N ASP A 80 -3.20 -10.74 -6.00
CA ASP A 80 -3.90 -11.13 -7.22
C ASP A 80 -3.17 -12.22 -8.03
N LEU A 81 -1.84 -12.18 -8.06
CA LEU A 81 -1.04 -13.17 -8.75
C LEU A 81 -1.01 -14.50 -7.97
N MET A 82 -0.84 -14.45 -6.65
CA MET A 82 -0.82 -15.63 -5.77
C MET A 82 -2.16 -16.36 -5.78
N ASP A 83 -3.26 -15.61 -5.71
CA ASP A 83 -4.64 -16.13 -5.74
C ASP A 83 -5.11 -16.47 -7.16
N ASN A 84 -4.28 -16.21 -8.18
CA ASN A 84 -4.64 -16.39 -9.59
C ASN A 84 -5.94 -15.66 -9.98
N ALA A 85 -6.20 -14.51 -9.40
CA ALA A 85 -7.42 -13.74 -9.55
C ALA A 85 -7.53 -13.11 -10.95
N ASP A 86 -8.67 -13.28 -11.61
CA ASP A 86 -8.88 -12.73 -12.96
C ASP A 86 -9.15 -11.21 -12.97
N VAL A 87 -9.84 -10.73 -11.95
CA VAL A 87 -10.42 -9.38 -11.92
C VAL A 87 -10.21 -8.71 -10.57
N ARG A 88 -9.82 -7.43 -10.58
CA ARG A 88 -9.81 -6.53 -9.43
C ARG A 88 -10.50 -5.21 -9.77
N ARG A 89 -11.47 -4.81 -8.93
CA ARG A 89 -12.25 -3.57 -9.13
C ARG A 89 -12.94 -3.50 -10.52
N GLY A 90 -13.38 -4.65 -11.02
CA GLY A 90 -14.05 -4.76 -12.32
C GLY A 90 -13.11 -4.69 -13.53
N GLN A 91 -11.80 -4.70 -13.32
CA GLN A 91 -10.79 -4.66 -14.38
C GLN A 91 -9.86 -5.89 -14.30
N PRO A 92 -9.29 -6.36 -15.42
CA PRO A 92 -8.34 -7.47 -15.41
C PRO A 92 -7.16 -7.20 -14.47
N THR A 93 -6.70 -8.23 -13.75
CA THR A 93 -5.49 -8.14 -12.95
C THR A 93 -4.25 -7.98 -13.82
N VAL A 94 -3.11 -7.54 -13.24
CA VAL A 94 -1.89 -7.26 -14.02
C VAL A 94 -1.40 -8.53 -14.73
N HIS A 95 -1.37 -9.68 -14.05
CA HIS A 95 -0.90 -10.93 -14.65
C HIS A 95 -1.84 -11.44 -15.76
N ARG A 96 -3.11 -11.05 -15.76
CA ARG A 96 -4.06 -11.35 -16.86
C ARG A 96 -3.94 -10.39 -18.02
N ARG A 97 -3.65 -9.12 -17.74
CA ARG A 97 -3.53 -8.08 -18.77
C ARG A 97 -2.18 -8.09 -19.48
N TRP A 98 -1.12 -8.46 -18.78
CA TRP A 98 0.24 -8.60 -19.30
C TRP A 98 0.71 -10.04 -19.13
N ASP A 99 1.49 -10.33 -18.08
CA ASP A 99 1.95 -11.66 -17.71
C ASP A 99 2.40 -11.68 -16.23
N SER A 100 2.70 -12.88 -15.72
CA SER A 100 3.14 -13.06 -14.32
C SER A 100 4.47 -12.38 -14.01
N ASN A 101 5.43 -12.39 -14.95
CA ASN A 101 6.72 -11.75 -14.74
C ASN A 101 6.58 -10.22 -14.64
N LYS A 102 5.67 -9.63 -15.44
CA LYS A 102 5.34 -8.20 -15.32
C LYS A 102 4.69 -7.88 -13.98
N ALA A 103 3.80 -8.74 -13.50
CA ALA A 103 3.21 -8.58 -12.17
C ALA A 103 4.29 -8.59 -11.08
N ILE A 104 5.20 -9.56 -11.10
CA ILE A 104 6.30 -9.64 -10.11
C ILE A 104 7.18 -8.39 -10.17
N LEU A 105 7.76 -8.09 -11.34
CA LEU A 105 8.72 -6.99 -11.48
C LEU A 105 8.11 -5.61 -11.19
N SER A 106 6.87 -5.38 -11.64
CA SER A 106 6.18 -4.12 -11.37
C SER A 106 5.82 -4.00 -9.88
N GLY A 107 5.40 -5.09 -9.25
CA GLY A 107 5.14 -5.14 -7.81
C GLY A 107 6.41 -4.84 -6.99
N ASP A 108 7.53 -5.52 -7.26
CA ASP A 108 8.81 -5.25 -6.60
C ASP A 108 9.24 -3.80 -6.76
N SER A 109 9.05 -3.25 -7.97
CA SER A 109 9.33 -1.84 -8.23
C SER A 109 8.41 -0.90 -7.44
N MET A 110 7.14 -1.26 -7.26
CA MET A 110 6.21 -0.49 -6.41
C MET A 110 6.63 -0.50 -4.95
N LEU A 111 7.15 -1.62 -4.43
CA LEU A 111 7.71 -1.70 -3.08
C LEU A 111 8.87 -0.72 -2.92
N VAL A 112 9.83 -0.73 -3.84
CA VAL A 112 10.98 0.21 -3.84
C VAL A 112 10.52 1.66 -3.95
N LEU A 113 9.55 1.96 -4.83
CA LEU A 113 8.97 3.30 -4.97
C LEU A 113 8.25 3.76 -3.69
N ALA A 114 7.59 2.84 -2.97
CA ALA A 114 6.97 3.17 -1.69
C ALA A 114 8.03 3.57 -0.65
N TYR A 115 9.14 2.82 -0.53
CA TYR A 115 10.26 3.21 0.33
C TYR A 115 10.89 4.54 -0.08
N GLN A 116 11.13 4.76 -1.36
CA GLN A 116 11.70 6.01 -1.88
C GLN A 116 10.83 7.23 -1.53
N ARG A 117 9.51 7.08 -1.58
CA ARG A 117 8.56 8.14 -1.21
C ARG A 117 8.44 8.30 0.29
N MET A 118 8.40 7.19 1.05
CA MET A 118 8.37 7.23 2.50
C MET A 118 9.61 7.91 3.07
N ALA A 119 10.77 7.77 2.41
CA ALA A 119 12.01 8.43 2.80
C ALA A 119 12.01 9.96 2.63
N GLN A 120 10.94 10.55 2.08
CA GLN A 120 10.81 12.02 1.92
C GLN A 120 10.18 12.71 3.14
N VAL A 121 9.99 12.00 4.24
CA VAL A 121 9.62 12.62 5.53
C VAL A 121 10.76 13.50 6.07
N PRO A 122 10.50 14.46 6.97
CA PRO A 122 11.53 15.26 7.60
C PRO A 122 12.67 14.41 8.19
N ALA A 123 13.92 14.88 8.05
CA ALA A 123 15.11 14.12 8.40
C ALA A 123 15.15 13.67 9.87
N ASP A 124 14.61 14.48 10.79
CA ASP A 124 14.50 14.18 12.22
C ASP A 124 13.50 13.05 12.53
N LYS A 125 12.60 12.72 11.60
CA LYS A 125 11.60 11.65 11.70
C LYS A 125 11.91 10.43 10.84
N LEU A 126 12.88 10.52 9.95
CA LEU A 126 13.15 9.52 8.93
C LEU A 126 13.39 8.12 9.51
N SER A 127 14.27 8.02 10.51
CA SER A 127 14.61 6.72 11.12
C SER A 127 13.41 6.06 11.79
N GLU A 128 12.60 6.82 12.52
CA GLU A 128 11.42 6.33 13.23
C GLU A 128 10.34 5.87 12.23
N VAL A 129 10.06 6.70 11.21
CA VAL A 129 9.03 6.40 10.20
C VAL A 129 9.43 5.21 9.35
N LEU A 130 10.69 5.13 8.87
CA LEU A 130 11.15 3.98 8.10
C LEU A 130 11.17 2.70 8.92
N ASN A 131 11.58 2.74 10.19
CA ASN A 131 11.52 1.57 11.06
C ASN A 131 10.09 1.07 11.23
N LEU A 132 9.14 1.97 11.52
CA LEU A 132 7.73 1.62 11.64
C LEU A 132 7.18 1.02 10.34
N PHE A 133 7.47 1.65 9.20
CA PHE A 133 7.04 1.19 7.88
C PHE A 133 7.60 -0.20 7.55
N THR A 134 8.91 -0.41 7.81
CA THR A 134 9.59 -1.68 7.53
C THR A 134 9.06 -2.82 8.39
N VAL A 135 8.90 -2.60 9.71
CA VAL A 135 8.34 -3.62 10.61
C VAL A 135 6.92 -3.98 10.19
N THR A 136 6.10 -2.97 9.85
CA THR A 136 4.73 -3.22 9.38
C THR A 136 4.72 -3.98 8.04
N ALA A 137 5.64 -3.66 7.14
CA ALA A 137 5.75 -4.36 5.85
C ALA A 137 6.12 -5.84 6.03
N LEU A 138 7.02 -6.16 6.96
CA LEU A 138 7.38 -7.55 7.31
C LEU A 138 6.18 -8.28 7.93
N GLU A 139 5.49 -7.67 8.90
CA GLU A 139 4.30 -8.26 9.53
C GLU A 139 3.20 -8.59 8.50
N ILE A 140 3.01 -7.75 7.47
CA ILE A 140 2.05 -8.04 6.38
C ILE A 140 2.49 -9.28 5.59
N GLY A 141 3.80 -9.40 5.30
CA GLY A 141 4.34 -10.60 4.63
C GLY A 141 4.14 -11.88 5.46
N GLU A 142 4.41 -11.80 6.77
CA GLU A 142 4.16 -12.91 7.71
C GLU A 142 2.67 -13.29 7.73
N GLY A 143 1.77 -12.29 7.74
CA GLY A 143 0.33 -12.53 7.68
C GLY A 143 -0.13 -13.16 6.37
N GLN A 144 0.49 -12.80 5.25
CA GLN A 144 0.21 -13.40 3.94
C GLN A 144 0.67 -14.86 3.90
N GLU A 145 1.83 -15.19 4.49
CA GLU A 145 2.30 -16.57 4.58
C GLU A 145 1.34 -17.43 5.41
N TYR A 146 0.84 -16.93 6.54
CA TYR A 146 -0.20 -17.62 7.31
C TYR A 146 -1.45 -17.90 6.46
N ASP A 147 -1.94 -16.90 5.76
CA ASP A 147 -3.14 -17.00 4.92
C ASP A 147 -2.99 -18.12 3.87
N MET A 148 -1.87 -18.12 3.14
CA MET A 148 -1.56 -19.15 2.15
C MET A 148 -1.41 -20.53 2.77
N SER A 149 -0.73 -20.64 3.93
CA SER A 149 -0.55 -21.93 4.61
C SER A 149 -1.86 -22.51 5.12
N PHE A 150 -2.82 -21.65 5.50
CA PHE A 150 -4.14 -22.07 6.00
C PHE A 150 -5.03 -22.68 4.92
N GLU A 151 -4.79 -22.40 3.64
CA GLU A 151 -5.52 -23.03 2.53
C GLU A 151 -5.34 -24.56 2.49
N THR A 152 -4.22 -25.08 3.00
CA THR A 152 -3.86 -26.50 2.95
C THR A 152 -3.94 -27.20 4.30
N ARG A 153 -4.11 -26.44 5.40
CA ARG A 153 -4.20 -26.95 6.78
C ARG A 153 -5.65 -27.15 7.20
N ASN A 154 -5.91 -28.23 7.94
CA ASN A 154 -7.22 -28.54 8.52
C ASN A 154 -7.25 -28.39 10.06
N ASP A 155 -6.13 -27.96 10.65
CA ASP A 155 -5.89 -27.88 12.10
C ASP A 155 -5.68 -26.44 12.59
N VAL A 156 -6.06 -25.45 11.76
CA VAL A 156 -5.92 -24.02 12.09
C VAL A 156 -6.80 -23.66 13.28
N THR A 157 -6.18 -23.11 14.33
CA THR A 157 -6.86 -22.67 15.53
C THR A 157 -7.43 -21.26 15.35
N GLU A 158 -8.40 -20.88 16.19
CA GLU A 158 -8.95 -19.53 16.22
C GLU A 158 -7.87 -18.49 16.53
N ASP A 159 -6.96 -18.77 17.46
CA ASP A 159 -5.86 -17.88 17.83
C ASP A 159 -4.90 -17.62 16.65
N GLU A 160 -4.54 -18.66 15.89
CA GLU A 160 -3.73 -18.54 14.68
C GLU A 160 -4.43 -17.68 13.62
N TYR A 161 -5.75 -17.87 13.43
CA TYR A 161 -6.52 -17.10 12.48
C TYR A 161 -6.62 -15.62 12.88
N ILE A 162 -6.84 -15.33 14.16
CA ILE A 162 -6.84 -13.95 14.70
C ILE A 162 -5.45 -13.30 14.54
N GLU A 163 -4.37 -14.06 14.77
CA GLU A 163 -3.01 -13.54 14.57
C GLU A 163 -2.73 -13.24 13.09
N MET A 164 -3.15 -14.08 12.17
CA MET A 164 -3.05 -13.82 10.73
C MET A 164 -3.79 -12.52 10.36
N ILE A 165 -5.04 -12.33 10.81
CA ILE A 165 -5.80 -11.10 10.59
C ILE A 165 -5.07 -9.89 11.17
N ARG A 166 -4.53 -10.00 12.39
CA ARG A 166 -3.77 -8.94 13.04
C ARG A 166 -2.56 -8.49 12.19
N LEU A 167 -1.83 -9.44 11.63
CA LEU A 167 -0.68 -9.19 10.77
C LEU A 167 -1.09 -8.57 9.42
N LYS A 168 -2.09 -9.13 8.73
CA LYS A 168 -2.56 -8.62 7.44
C LYS A 168 -3.24 -7.24 7.54
N ALA A 169 -4.00 -6.99 8.62
CA ALA A 169 -4.82 -5.78 8.74
C ALA A 169 -4.04 -4.53 9.22
N THR A 170 -2.72 -4.61 9.41
CA THR A 170 -1.88 -3.46 9.79
C THR A 170 -2.34 -2.72 11.07
N HIS A 171 -2.70 -3.47 12.08
CA HIS A 171 -3.24 -2.92 13.34
C HIS A 171 -2.24 -2.02 14.10
N ARG A 172 -0.95 -2.03 13.77
CA ARG A 172 0.08 -1.18 14.40
C ARG A 172 0.06 0.28 13.93
N LEU A 173 -0.45 0.58 12.73
CA LEU A 173 -0.63 1.97 12.31
C LEU A 173 -1.63 2.73 13.20
N SER A 174 -2.60 2.04 13.80
CA SER A 174 -3.59 2.65 14.69
C SER A 174 -3.09 2.81 16.14
N LYS A 175 -2.18 1.96 16.63
CA LYS A 175 -1.73 2.00 18.04
C LYS A 175 -0.59 2.98 18.32
N ARG A 176 0.16 3.44 17.30
CA ARG A 176 1.26 4.40 17.44
C ARG A 176 0.98 5.80 16.90
N CYS A 177 -0.18 6.01 16.28
CA CYS A 177 -0.64 7.36 15.91
C CYS A 177 -1.35 8.08 17.07
N LEU A 178 -1.47 7.46 18.23
CA LEU A 178 -1.94 8.10 19.47
C LEU A 178 -0.73 8.35 20.36
N PRO A 179 -0.59 9.58 20.91
CA PRO A 179 0.49 9.97 21.80
C PRO A 179 0.49 9.13 23.09
#